data_a44696350454793fdd325340afc00a03
#
_entry.id   a44696350454793fdd325340afc00a03
#
_cell.length_a   1.000
_cell.length_b   1.000
_cell.length_c   1.000
_cell.angle_alpha   90.00
_cell.angle_beta   90.00
_cell.angle_gamma   90.00
#
_symmetry.space_group_name_H-M   'P 1'
#
loop_
_entity.id
_entity.type
_entity.pdbx_description
1 polymer ?
#
loop_
_entity_poly.entity_id
_entity_poly.type
_entity_poly.pdbx_seq_one_letter_code
_entity_poly.pdbx_strand_id
1 'polypeptide(L)'
;MRLIVAFFMALASSLTVAQEMTEMRSEFFYCTLNDGKTMEDVREQSKQYGEFSKENGTHYTQAILLPMHAGETDYDYITWGTWPDGKAMYEEWGSFANNYEAAAEEVTGGAAGTCRNSIATFFNLVARIPMDAAKRDKKSPVQFSRCSLNEGVTLEQVAAQEMENVKQMEDAGFEGLAIAYHVPYMGFNETPDFDFVMNYYWYSFDARAHAAQNYGAFAAENPEGQEAMDELVSCEGTSSFVFETMFNNLPDTEG
;
A
#
# COMPACT_ATOMS: atom_id res chain seq x y z
N MET A 1 11.79 -68.19 6.88
CA MET A 1 11.75 -67.19 5.77
C MET A 1 10.87 -66.05 6.26
N ARG A 2 11.51 -64.97 6.76
CA ARG A 2 10.81 -63.78 7.34
C ARG A 2 10.86 -62.69 6.29
N LEU A 3 9.67 -62.29 5.78
CA LEU A 3 9.52 -61.14 4.93
C LEU A 3 9.59 -59.87 5.80
N ILE A 4 10.56 -59.02 5.53
CA ILE A 4 10.64 -57.64 6.05
C ILE A 4 9.97 -56.76 5.02
N VAL A 5 8.80 -56.19 5.38
CA VAL A 5 8.12 -55.16 4.60
C VAL A 5 8.70 -53.83 5.02
N ALA A 6 9.49 -53.22 4.18
CA ALA A 6 10.01 -51.86 4.38
C ALA A 6 8.92 -50.85 3.99
N PHE A 7 8.41 -50.12 4.96
CA PHE A 7 7.47 -49.00 4.78
C PHE A 7 8.27 -47.76 4.44
N PHE A 8 8.29 -47.38 3.17
CA PHE A 8 8.80 -46.09 2.73
C PHE A 8 7.78 -45.00 3.06
N MET A 9 7.98 -44.25 4.17
CA MET A 9 7.32 -42.97 4.37
C MET A 9 7.94 -41.96 3.41
N ALA A 10 7.24 -41.62 2.35
CA ALA A 10 7.54 -40.46 1.54
C ALA A 10 7.15 -39.20 2.36
N LEU A 11 8.17 -38.55 2.96
CA LEU A 11 8.01 -37.16 3.43
C LEU A 11 7.80 -36.30 2.20
N ALA A 12 6.56 -35.94 1.93
CA ALA A 12 6.25 -34.82 1.05
C ALA A 12 6.71 -33.53 1.78
N SER A 13 7.93 -33.09 1.48
CA SER A 13 8.38 -31.76 1.85
C SER A 13 7.55 -30.79 1.05
N SER A 14 6.52 -30.21 1.64
CA SER A 14 5.89 -29.00 1.13
C SER A 14 6.95 -27.91 1.16
N LEU A 15 7.54 -27.62 -0.01
CA LEU A 15 8.30 -26.41 -0.22
C LEU A 15 7.29 -25.25 -0.12
N THR A 16 7.10 -24.72 1.08
CA THR A 16 6.55 -23.39 1.23
C THR A 16 7.54 -22.44 0.56
N VAL A 17 7.20 -21.98 -0.64
CA VAL A 17 7.86 -20.83 -1.23
C VAL A 17 7.49 -19.67 -0.32
N ALA A 18 8.37 -19.34 0.61
CA ALA A 18 8.29 -18.06 1.31
C ALA A 18 8.38 -17.00 0.22
N GLN A 19 7.27 -16.31 -0.03
CA GLN A 19 7.29 -15.15 -0.92
C GLN A 19 8.22 -14.14 -0.25
N GLU A 20 9.37 -13.87 -0.89
CA GLU A 20 10.28 -12.84 -0.39
C GLU A 20 9.50 -11.53 -0.28
N MET A 21 9.40 -11.02 0.95
CA MET A 21 8.80 -9.71 1.20
C MET A 21 9.58 -8.69 0.37
N THR A 22 8.89 -7.93 -0.45
CA THR A 22 9.54 -6.96 -1.34
C THR A 22 10.30 -5.92 -0.52
N GLU A 23 11.50 -5.54 -0.97
CA GLU A 23 12.30 -4.50 -0.30
C GLU A 23 11.78 -3.07 -0.59
N MET A 24 10.58 -2.94 -1.12
CA MET A 24 9.99 -1.64 -1.45
C MET A 24 9.91 -0.73 -0.23
N ARG A 25 10.01 0.55 -0.49
CA ARG A 25 9.82 1.62 0.52
C ARG A 25 8.67 2.49 0.13
N SER A 26 8.03 3.04 1.14
CA SER A 26 6.93 3.99 0.96
C SER A 26 7.08 5.14 1.94
N GLU A 27 6.59 6.32 1.56
CA GLU A 27 6.50 7.48 2.46
C GLU A 27 5.13 8.14 2.36
N PHE A 28 4.75 8.80 3.44
CA PHE A 28 3.52 9.57 3.52
C PHE A 28 3.83 10.95 4.11
N PHE A 29 3.51 12.00 3.37
CA PHE A 29 3.57 13.38 3.85
C PHE A 29 2.17 13.90 4.09
N TYR A 30 1.90 14.35 5.31
CA TYR A 30 0.62 14.93 5.73
C TYR A 30 0.71 16.45 5.51
N CYS A 31 -0.09 16.97 4.59
CA CYS A 31 0.08 18.30 4.05
C CYS A 31 -1.19 19.16 4.17
N THR A 32 -1.01 20.46 4.41
CA THR A 32 -2.06 21.48 4.31
C THR A 32 -1.79 22.39 3.11
N LEU A 33 -2.85 22.85 2.45
CA LEU A 33 -2.74 23.83 1.38
C LEU A 33 -2.24 25.18 1.92
N ASN A 34 -1.34 25.80 1.17
CA ASN A 34 -0.89 27.14 1.47
C ASN A 34 -1.95 28.18 1.05
N ASP A 35 -1.89 29.39 1.65
CA ASP A 35 -2.85 30.45 1.38
C ASP A 35 -2.99 30.74 -0.13
N GLY A 36 -4.23 30.69 -0.62
CA GLY A 36 -4.57 30.93 -2.02
C GLY A 36 -4.22 29.82 -2.99
N LYS A 37 -3.70 28.70 -2.50
CA LYS A 37 -3.41 27.49 -3.30
C LYS A 37 -4.58 26.51 -3.30
N THR A 38 -4.64 25.67 -4.31
CA THR A 38 -5.69 24.70 -4.55
C THR A 38 -5.09 23.30 -4.77
N MET A 39 -5.93 22.28 -4.75
CA MET A 39 -5.51 20.92 -5.12
C MET A 39 -5.05 20.81 -6.59
N GLU A 40 -5.43 21.74 -7.47
CA GLU A 40 -4.91 21.76 -8.83
C GLU A 40 -3.45 22.23 -8.85
N ASP A 41 -3.07 23.22 -8.02
CA ASP A 41 -1.67 23.62 -7.84
C ASP A 41 -0.83 22.45 -7.32
N VAL A 42 -1.37 21.64 -6.39
CA VAL A 42 -0.69 20.42 -5.87
C VAL A 42 -0.47 19.41 -7.00
N ARG A 43 -1.48 19.16 -7.83
CA ARG A 43 -1.36 18.25 -8.99
C ARG A 43 -0.33 18.71 -9.99
N GLU A 44 -0.32 19.99 -10.30
CA GLU A 44 0.66 20.56 -11.24
C GLU A 44 2.07 20.46 -10.69
N GLN A 45 2.28 20.79 -9.41
CA GLN A 45 3.58 20.63 -8.75
C GLN A 45 4.04 19.17 -8.72
N SER A 46 3.12 18.23 -8.46
CA SER A 46 3.43 16.80 -8.49
C SER A 46 3.84 16.32 -9.88
N LYS A 47 3.22 16.82 -10.96
CA LYS A 47 3.62 16.49 -12.34
C LYS A 47 5.02 17.00 -12.64
N GLN A 48 5.32 18.26 -12.30
CA GLN A 48 6.64 18.87 -12.48
C GLN A 48 7.71 18.09 -11.73
N TYR A 49 7.40 17.65 -10.52
CA TYR A 49 8.29 16.77 -9.76
C TYR A 49 8.48 15.40 -10.44
N GLY A 50 7.44 14.83 -11.01
CA GLY A 50 7.52 13.58 -11.77
C GLY A 50 8.41 13.67 -13.01
N GLU A 51 8.40 14.82 -13.71
CA GLU A 51 9.30 15.11 -14.83
C GLU A 51 10.75 15.23 -14.34
N PHE A 52 10.99 15.98 -13.27
CA PHE A 52 12.30 16.10 -12.64
C PHE A 52 12.85 14.72 -12.19
N SER A 53 12.06 13.90 -11.49
CA SER A 53 12.43 12.56 -11.06
C SER A 53 12.85 11.69 -12.25
N LYS A 54 12.06 11.72 -13.33
CA LYS A 54 12.35 10.98 -14.56
C LYS A 54 13.63 11.46 -15.25
N GLU A 55 13.86 12.77 -15.35
CA GLU A 55 15.06 13.35 -15.96
C GLU A 55 16.33 13.02 -15.18
N ASN A 56 16.23 12.87 -13.86
CA ASN A 56 17.33 12.47 -12.99
C ASN A 56 17.51 10.96 -12.88
N GLY A 57 16.68 10.17 -13.60
CA GLY A 57 16.79 8.71 -13.66
C GLY A 57 16.45 8.02 -12.34
N THR A 58 15.65 8.66 -11.49
CA THR A 58 15.21 8.11 -10.22
C THR A 58 13.93 7.27 -10.40
N HIS A 59 13.75 6.29 -9.52
CA HIS A 59 12.65 5.33 -9.57
C HIS A 59 11.64 5.63 -8.45
N TYR A 60 10.73 6.56 -8.70
CA TYR A 60 9.76 7.02 -7.73
C TYR A 60 8.36 7.07 -8.35
N THR A 61 7.36 6.67 -7.60
CA THR A 61 5.96 6.91 -7.95
C THR A 61 5.29 7.73 -6.86
N GLN A 62 4.37 8.59 -7.26
CA GLN A 62 3.64 9.44 -6.33
C GLN A 62 2.14 9.40 -6.60
N ALA A 63 1.39 9.37 -5.51
CA ALA A 63 -0.05 9.54 -5.48
C ALA A 63 -0.45 10.62 -4.48
N ILE A 64 -1.65 11.15 -4.64
CA ILE A 64 -2.32 12.00 -3.66
C ILE A 64 -3.48 11.20 -3.05
N LEU A 65 -3.62 11.29 -1.73
CA LEU A 65 -4.74 10.75 -0.97
C LEU A 65 -5.58 11.90 -0.44
N LEU A 66 -6.85 11.96 -0.83
CA LEU A 66 -7.81 12.93 -0.32
C LEU A 66 -8.70 12.27 0.73
N PRO A 67 -8.83 12.83 1.96
CA PRO A 67 -9.67 12.25 2.99
C PRO A 67 -11.12 12.07 2.53
N MET A 68 -11.68 10.86 2.76
CA MET A 68 -13.09 10.55 2.48
C MET A 68 -13.82 10.20 3.78
N HIS A 69 -13.30 9.23 4.54
CA HIS A 69 -13.75 8.87 5.88
C HIS A 69 -12.50 8.66 6.76
N ALA A 70 -11.93 9.76 7.23
CA ALA A 70 -10.66 9.77 7.97
C ALA A 70 -10.79 10.39 9.39
N GLY A 71 -12.01 10.67 9.84
CA GLY A 71 -12.24 11.39 11.08
C GLY A 71 -11.84 12.87 10.98
N GLU A 72 -11.53 13.48 12.13
CA GLU A 72 -10.95 14.83 12.15
C GLU A 72 -9.47 14.74 11.72
N THR A 73 -9.10 15.56 10.73
CA THR A 73 -7.72 15.63 10.23
C THR A 73 -7.18 17.05 10.39
N ASP A 74 -5.89 17.17 10.65
CA ASP A 74 -5.17 18.43 10.67
C ASP A 74 -4.37 18.65 9.36
N TYR A 75 -4.75 17.93 8.30
CA TYR A 75 -4.20 17.99 6.96
C TYR A 75 -5.32 18.00 5.90
N ASP A 76 -5.05 18.56 4.73
CA ASP A 76 -5.98 18.60 3.59
C ASP A 76 -5.78 17.42 2.66
N TYR A 77 -4.54 16.93 2.55
CA TYR A 77 -4.18 15.79 1.71
C TYR A 77 -2.94 15.09 2.24
N ILE A 78 -2.72 13.86 1.74
CA ILE A 78 -1.48 13.12 1.95
C ILE A 78 -0.82 12.91 0.59
N THR A 79 0.48 13.14 0.50
CA THR A 79 1.28 12.64 -0.62
C THR A 79 1.83 11.26 -0.24
N TRP A 80 1.57 10.27 -1.07
CA TRP A 80 2.07 8.91 -0.91
C TRP A 80 3.07 8.60 -2.00
N GLY A 81 4.31 8.35 -1.59
CA GLY A 81 5.40 7.96 -2.47
C GLY A 81 5.83 6.51 -2.28
N THR A 82 6.34 5.88 -3.36
CA THR A 82 6.93 4.55 -3.26
C THR A 82 8.17 4.40 -4.14
N TRP A 83 9.11 3.55 -3.69
CA TRP A 83 10.34 3.18 -4.37
C TRP A 83 10.47 1.66 -4.44
N PRO A 84 11.18 1.10 -5.44
CA PRO A 84 11.39 -0.34 -5.55
C PRO A 84 12.23 -0.91 -4.39
N ASP A 85 13.10 -0.09 -3.80
CA ASP A 85 13.97 -0.48 -2.68
C ASP A 85 14.49 0.74 -1.89
N GLY A 86 15.25 0.46 -0.82
CA GLY A 86 15.84 1.51 0.01
C GLY A 86 16.94 2.31 -0.69
N LYS A 87 17.66 1.72 -1.65
CA LYS A 87 18.69 2.43 -2.42
C LYS A 87 18.04 3.51 -3.28
N ALA A 88 17.00 3.17 -4.04
CA ALA A 88 16.25 4.10 -4.86
C ALA A 88 15.63 5.25 -4.02
N MET A 89 15.14 4.94 -2.82
CA MET A 89 14.63 5.94 -1.88
C MET A 89 15.71 6.98 -1.51
N TYR A 90 16.89 6.55 -1.12
CA TYR A 90 17.96 7.49 -0.74
C TYR A 90 18.57 8.22 -1.93
N GLU A 91 18.59 7.63 -3.12
CA GLU A 91 19.00 8.31 -4.36
C GLU A 91 18.01 9.43 -4.72
N GLU A 92 16.70 9.16 -4.61
CA GLU A 92 15.67 10.17 -4.83
C GLU A 92 15.76 11.32 -3.81
N TRP A 93 15.86 11.02 -2.52
CA TRP A 93 16.02 12.04 -1.48
C TRP A 93 17.30 12.88 -1.69
N GLY A 94 18.39 12.25 -2.10
CA GLY A 94 19.64 12.96 -2.42
C GLY A 94 19.46 13.87 -3.64
N SER A 95 18.74 13.42 -4.66
CA SER A 95 18.42 14.24 -5.83
C SER A 95 17.51 15.42 -5.47
N PHE A 96 16.46 15.16 -4.68
CA PHE A 96 15.57 16.20 -4.18
C PHE A 96 16.34 17.28 -3.40
N ALA A 97 17.09 16.90 -2.38
CA ALA A 97 17.78 17.83 -1.49
C ALA A 97 18.85 18.66 -2.18
N ASN A 98 19.50 18.10 -3.22
CA ASN A 98 20.61 18.79 -3.87
C ASN A 98 20.19 19.58 -5.12
N ASN A 99 19.08 19.24 -5.77
CA ASN A 99 18.77 19.76 -7.09
C ASN A 99 17.37 20.36 -7.23
N TYR A 100 16.36 19.81 -6.52
CA TYR A 100 14.97 20.20 -6.77
C TYR A 100 14.49 21.37 -5.92
N GLU A 101 14.86 21.42 -4.65
CA GLU A 101 14.31 22.42 -3.71
C GLU A 101 14.56 23.87 -4.20
N ALA A 102 15.78 24.16 -4.64
CA ALA A 102 16.12 25.47 -5.19
C ALA A 102 15.43 25.77 -6.55
N ALA A 103 15.29 24.75 -7.42
CA ALA A 103 14.64 24.90 -8.71
C ALA A 103 13.10 25.06 -8.57
N ALA A 104 12.49 24.41 -7.60
CA ALA A 104 11.05 24.48 -7.37
C ALA A 104 10.59 25.90 -6.94
N GLU A 105 11.35 26.59 -6.12
CA GLU A 105 11.03 27.97 -5.72
C GLU A 105 11.00 28.93 -6.93
N GLU A 106 11.90 28.73 -7.90
CA GLU A 106 11.98 29.56 -9.09
C GLU A 106 10.84 29.29 -10.09
N VAL A 107 10.46 28.01 -10.25
CA VAL A 107 9.51 27.58 -11.30
C VAL A 107 8.06 27.64 -10.83
N THR A 108 7.76 27.30 -9.58
CA THR A 108 6.37 27.13 -9.11
C THR A 108 5.77 28.36 -8.43
N GLY A 109 6.56 29.41 -8.21
CA GLY A 109 6.08 30.57 -7.44
C GLY A 109 5.73 30.22 -5.99
N GLY A 110 6.41 29.22 -5.41
CA GLY A 110 6.27 28.72 -4.07
C GLY A 110 5.44 27.41 -3.98
N ALA A 111 5.65 26.70 -2.88
CA ALA A 111 5.01 25.40 -2.63
C ALA A 111 3.48 25.50 -2.57
N ALA A 112 2.79 24.54 -3.17
CA ALA A 112 1.33 24.46 -3.14
C ALA A 112 0.79 24.09 -1.75
N GLY A 113 1.58 23.36 -0.96
CA GLY A 113 1.24 22.98 0.40
C GLY A 113 2.44 22.92 1.33
N THR A 114 2.15 22.88 2.62
CA THR A 114 3.14 22.67 3.70
C THR A 114 2.90 21.34 4.35
N CYS A 115 3.90 20.46 4.34
CA CYS A 115 3.82 19.15 4.94
C CYS A 115 4.52 19.15 6.30
N ARG A 116 3.81 18.76 7.36
CA ARG A 116 4.30 18.81 8.75
C ARG A 116 4.94 17.52 9.20
N ASN A 117 4.41 16.40 8.74
CA ASN A 117 4.87 15.08 9.14
C ASN A 117 5.16 14.26 7.90
N SER A 118 6.25 13.52 7.94
CA SER A 118 6.49 12.44 6.99
C SER A 118 6.84 11.18 7.76
N ILE A 119 6.26 10.08 7.33
CA ILE A 119 6.61 8.75 7.83
C ILE A 119 7.04 7.88 6.66
N ALA A 120 8.02 7.02 6.89
CA ALA A 120 8.45 6.02 5.93
C ALA A 120 8.19 4.62 6.46
N THR A 121 7.85 3.71 5.55
CA THR A 121 7.51 2.32 5.86
C THR A 121 8.20 1.37 4.89
N PHE A 122 8.38 0.11 5.33
CA PHE A 122 8.57 -0.99 4.41
C PHE A 122 7.22 -1.29 3.77
N PHE A 123 7.17 -1.31 2.45
CA PHE A 123 5.95 -1.54 1.68
C PHE A 123 5.96 -2.93 1.06
N ASN A 124 4.97 -3.75 1.40
CA ASN A 124 4.86 -5.12 0.92
C ASN A 124 3.51 -5.32 0.25
N LEU A 125 3.50 -5.52 -1.06
CA LEU A 125 2.32 -5.99 -1.77
C LEU A 125 2.11 -7.47 -1.45
N VAL A 126 0.99 -7.79 -0.79
CA VAL A 126 0.69 -9.15 -0.28
C VAL A 126 -0.12 -9.95 -1.28
N ALA A 127 -1.22 -9.38 -1.74
CA ALA A 127 -2.14 -10.08 -2.63
C ALA A 127 -2.85 -9.11 -3.57
N ARG A 128 -3.39 -9.64 -4.67
CA ARG A 128 -4.21 -8.85 -5.59
C ARG A 128 -5.21 -9.73 -6.33
N ILE A 129 -6.40 -9.17 -6.56
CA ILE A 129 -7.37 -9.67 -7.52
C ILE A 129 -7.28 -8.75 -8.74
N PRO A 130 -6.91 -9.26 -9.91
CA PRO A 130 -6.70 -8.43 -11.10
C PRO A 130 -8.02 -7.79 -11.57
N MET A 131 -7.89 -6.75 -12.38
CA MET A 131 -8.99 -6.09 -13.08
C MET A 131 -8.51 -5.63 -14.45
N ASP A 132 -9.40 -5.71 -15.45
CA ASP A 132 -9.14 -5.13 -16.77
C ASP A 132 -8.75 -3.65 -16.64
N ALA A 133 -7.66 -3.27 -17.29
CA ALA A 133 -7.16 -1.89 -17.27
C ALA A 133 -8.21 -0.87 -17.75
N ALA A 134 -9.08 -1.26 -18.68
CA ALA A 134 -10.16 -0.40 -19.18
C ALA A 134 -11.27 -0.10 -18.14
N LYS A 135 -11.36 -0.91 -17.07
CA LYS A 135 -12.32 -0.74 -15.96
C LYS A 135 -11.76 0.04 -14.78
N ARG A 136 -10.44 0.33 -14.79
CA ARG A 136 -9.77 1.03 -13.68
C ARG A 136 -10.09 2.51 -13.71
N ASP A 137 -10.41 3.05 -12.55
CA ASP A 137 -10.62 4.48 -12.39
C ASP A 137 -9.28 5.23 -12.28
N LYS A 138 -9.27 6.50 -12.72
CA LYS A 138 -8.15 7.41 -12.47
C LYS A 138 -8.05 7.82 -11.00
N LYS A 139 -9.18 7.79 -10.30
CA LYS A 139 -9.31 8.03 -8.87
C LYS A 139 -10.04 6.85 -8.29
N SER A 140 -9.48 6.26 -7.25
CA SER A 140 -9.98 5.01 -6.68
C SER A 140 -9.99 5.05 -5.16
N PRO A 141 -10.82 4.25 -4.50
CA PRO A 141 -10.85 4.23 -3.04
C PRO A 141 -9.71 3.39 -2.48
N VAL A 142 -9.12 3.89 -1.41
CA VAL A 142 -8.11 3.18 -0.62
C VAL A 142 -8.47 3.26 0.85
N GLN A 143 -8.17 2.20 1.60
CA GLN A 143 -8.44 2.09 3.04
C GLN A 143 -7.17 1.66 3.76
N PHE A 144 -6.98 2.20 4.96
CA PHE A 144 -5.88 1.87 5.84
C PHE A 144 -6.42 1.52 7.22
N SER A 145 -5.90 0.45 7.81
CA SER A 145 -6.19 0.02 9.19
C SER A 145 -4.90 -0.25 9.94
N ARG A 146 -4.80 0.19 11.19
CA ARG A 146 -3.67 -0.17 12.05
C ARG A 146 -3.88 -1.56 12.59
N CYS A 147 -2.85 -2.40 12.51
CA CYS A 147 -2.95 -3.80 12.88
C CYS A 147 -1.83 -4.22 13.83
N SER A 148 -2.19 -5.00 14.84
CA SER A 148 -1.27 -5.61 15.80
C SER A 148 -1.33 -7.12 15.68
N LEU A 149 -0.16 -7.77 15.62
CA LEU A 149 -0.02 -9.21 15.58
C LEU A 149 -0.41 -9.83 16.93
N ASN A 150 -1.12 -10.93 16.91
CA ASN A 150 -1.38 -11.69 18.11
C ASN A 150 -0.09 -12.36 18.62
N GLU A 151 -0.06 -12.75 19.90
CA GLU A 151 1.14 -13.30 20.54
C GLU A 151 1.69 -14.51 19.79
N GLY A 152 2.97 -14.44 19.38
CA GLY A 152 3.67 -15.51 18.67
C GLY A 152 3.37 -15.60 17.18
N VAL A 153 2.57 -14.70 16.63
CA VAL A 153 2.23 -14.64 15.19
C VAL A 153 3.29 -13.81 14.45
N THR A 154 3.60 -14.21 13.23
CA THR A 154 4.49 -13.47 12.33
C THR A 154 3.70 -12.80 11.18
N LEU A 155 4.27 -11.77 10.58
CA LEU A 155 3.66 -11.08 9.45
C LEU A 155 3.49 -11.99 8.22
N GLU A 156 4.40 -12.96 8.05
CA GLU A 156 4.32 -13.96 6.99
C GLU A 156 3.10 -14.88 7.13
N GLN A 157 2.73 -15.23 8.39
CA GLN A 157 1.54 -16.02 8.64
C GLN A 157 0.27 -15.25 8.29
N VAL A 158 0.22 -13.97 8.65
CA VAL A 158 -0.90 -13.07 8.26
C VAL A 158 -0.98 -12.94 6.74
N ALA A 159 0.17 -12.73 6.07
CA ALA A 159 0.22 -12.61 4.62
C ALA A 159 -0.25 -13.89 3.91
N ALA A 160 0.14 -15.07 4.43
CA ALA A 160 -0.29 -16.36 3.87
C ALA A 160 -1.81 -16.55 3.97
N GLN A 161 -2.40 -16.19 5.11
CA GLN A 161 -3.85 -16.27 5.29
C GLN A 161 -4.59 -15.25 4.41
N GLU A 162 -4.05 -14.03 4.28
CA GLU A 162 -4.63 -13.01 3.41
C GLU A 162 -4.64 -13.45 1.94
N MET A 163 -3.56 -14.06 1.46
CA MET A 163 -3.50 -14.60 0.09
C MET A 163 -4.57 -15.69 -0.15
N GLU A 164 -4.82 -16.55 0.84
CA GLU A 164 -5.87 -17.56 0.74
C GLU A 164 -7.27 -16.91 0.71
N ASN A 165 -7.52 -15.94 1.58
CA ASN A 165 -8.79 -15.20 1.61
C ASN A 165 -9.04 -14.45 0.29
N VAL A 166 -8.00 -13.79 -0.26
CA VAL A 166 -8.08 -13.08 -1.55
C VAL A 166 -8.37 -14.04 -2.69
N LYS A 167 -7.77 -15.23 -2.68
CA LYS A 167 -8.07 -16.25 -3.67
C LYS A 167 -9.52 -16.70 -3.60
N GLN A 168 -10.07 -16.92 -2.40
CA GLN A 168 -11.49 -17.27 -2.22
C GLN A 168 -12.42 -16.14 -2.70
N MET A 169 -12.04 -14.88 -2.46
CA MET A 169 -12.78 -13.72 -2.99
C MET A 169 -12.74 -13.68 -4.52
N GLU A 170 -11.59 -13.94 -5.14
CA GLU A 170 -11.46 -14.01 -6.61
C GLU A 170 -12.35 -15.13 -7.18
N ASP A 171 -12.31 -16.33 -6.59
CA ASP A 171 -13.13 -17.48 -6.97
C ASP A 171 -14.66 -17.17 -6.81
N ALA A 172 -15.02 -16.29 -5.88
CA ALA A 172 -16.39 -15.79 -5.67
C ALA A 172 -16.78 -14.60 -6.59
N GLY A 173 -15.90 -14.19 -7.49
CA GLY A 173 -16.18 -13.17 -8.51
C GLY A 173 -15.90 -11.72 -8.09
N PHE A 174 -15.16 -11.49 -7.02
CA PHE A 174 -14.62 -10.17 -6.72
C PHE A 174 -13.50 -9.82 -7.70
N GLU A 175 -13.34 -8.54 -8.02
CA GLU A 175 -12.28 -8.07 -8.91
C GLU A 175 -11.69 -6.74 -8.39
N GLY A 176 -10.48 -6.42 -8.84
CA GLY A 176 -9.90 -5.08 -8.69
C GLY A 176 -9.50 -4.70 -7.27
N LEU A 177 -8.91 -5.61 -6.53
CA LEU A 177 -8.37 -5.39 -5.19
C LEU A 177 -6.87 -5.63 -5.17
N ALA A 178 -6.13 -4.78 -4.45
CA ALA A 178 -4.77 -5.06 -4.02
C ALA A 178 -4.66 -4.84 -2.51
N ILE A 179 -3.93 -5.72 -1.83
CA ILE A 179 -3.68 -5.65 -0.39
C ILE A 179 -2.18 -5.51 -0.17
N ALA A 180 -1.81 -4.52 0.62
CA ALA A 180 -0.43 -4.27 0.98
C ALA A 180 -0.28 -4.00 2.47
N TYR A 181 0.92 -4.24 2.99
CA TYR A 181 1.30 -3.94 4.36
C TYR A 181 2.37 -2.86 4.39
N HIS A 182 2.21 -1.92 5.31
CA HIS A 182 3.18 -0.88 5.61
C HIS A 182 3.73 -1.10 7.02
N VAL A 183 4.94 -1.63 7.11
CA VAL A 183 5.63 -1.83 8.39
C VAL A 183 6.40 -0.56 8.75
N PRO A 184 6.25 -0.02 9.98
CA PRO A 184 6.94 1.19 10.39
C PRO A 184 8.47 1.12 10.19
N TYR A 185 9.05 2.18 9.59
CA TYR A 185 10.49 2.29 9.36
C TYR A 185 11.08 3.52 10.05
N MET A 186 10.62 4.72 9.74
CA MET A 186 11.10 5.97 10.34
C MET A 186 10.05 7.09 10.30
N GLY A 187 10.31 8.20 11.02
CA GLY A 187 9.45 9.38 11.02
C GLY A 187 8.31 9.33 12.05
N PHE A 188 8.24 8.31 12.87
CA PHE A 188 7.27 8.20 13.96
C PHE A 188 7.78 8.95 15.18
N ASN A 189 6.94 9.82 15.78
CA ASN A 189 7.31 10.60 16.97
C ASN A 189 7.50 9.73 18.21
N GLU A 190 6.77 8.61 18.29
CA GLU A 190 6.85 7.61 19.34
C GLU A 190 6.90 6.22 18.70
N THR A 191 7.27 5.20 19.46
CA THR A 191 7.13 3.82 18.99
C THR A 191 5.67 3.56 18.69
N PRO A 192 5.31 3.15 17.47
CA PRO A 192 3.93 2.83 17.13
C PRO A 192 3.35 1.77 18.07
N ASP A 193 2.10 1.92 18.44
CA ASP A 193 1.32 0.96 19.21
C ASP A 193 0.66 -0.12 18.33
N PHE A 194 1.11 -0.24 17.09
CA PHE A 194 0.72 -1.23 16.10
C PHE A 194 1.98 -1.80 15.39
N ASP A 195 1.86 -2.99 14.84
CA ASP A 195 2.97 -3.66 14.13
C ASP A 195 3.05 -3.26 12.66
N PHE A 196 1.88 -3.08 12.01
CA PHE A 196 1.81 -2.65 10.61
C PHE A 196 0.49 -1.95 10.29
N VAL A 197 0.45 -1.27 9.16
CA VAL A 197 -0.80 -0.74 8.58
C VAL A 197 -1.18 -1.62 7.41
N MET A 198 -2.37 -2.19 7.45
CA MET A 198 -2.98 -2.92 6.34
C MET A 198 -3.63 -1.93 5.38
N ASN A 199 -3.35 -2.08 4.10
CA ASN A 199 -3.86 -1.24 3.04
C ASN A 199 -4.69 -2.05 2.05
N TYR A 200 -5.95 -1.65 1.85
CA TYR A 200 -6.83 -2.16 0.82
C TYR A 200 -6.98 -1.12 -0.27
N TYR A 201 -6.44 -1.38 -1.45
CA TYR A 201 -6.54 -0.54 -2.62
C TYR A 201 -7.49 -1.17 -3.64
N TRP A 202 -8.57 -0.50 -3.97
CA TRP A 202 -9.53 -0.92 -4.99
C TRP A 202 -9.25 -0.19 -6.30
N TYR A 203 -9.17 -0.89 -7.42
CA TYR A 203 -8.87 -0.29 -8.72
C TYR A 203 -10.00 0.57 -9.29
N SER A 204 -11.21 0.49 -8.74
CA SER A 204 -12.33 1.35 -9.08
C SER A 204 -13.33 1.48 -7.93
N PHE A 205 -14.15 2.54 -7.98
CA PHE A 205 -15.29 2.69 -7.08
C PHE A 205 -16.35 1.61 -7.30
N ASP A 206 -16.52 1.13 -8.54
CA ASP A 206 -17.47 0.06 -8.86
C ASP A 206 -17.04 -1.27 -8.21
N ALA A 207 -15.76 -1.63 -8.29
CA ALA A 207 -15.23 -2.82 -7.59
C ALA A 207 -15.43 -2.72 -6.07
N ARG A 208 -15.17 -1.55 -5.48
CA ARG A 208 -15.42 -1.33 -4.06
C ARG A 208 -16.89 -1.38 -3.68
N ALA A 209 -17.78 -0.86 -4.54
CA ALA A 209 -19.24 -0.93 -4.33
C ALA A 209 -19.73 -2.38 -4.41
N HIS A 210 -19.26 -3.15 -5.40
CA HIS A 210 -19.55 -4.58 -5.50
C HIS A 210 -19.11 -5.33 -4.24
N ALA A 211 -17.90 -5.07 -3.74
CA ALA A 211 -17.43 -5.67 -2.49
C ALA A 211 -18.28 -5.25 -1.30
N ALA A 212 -18.64 -3.98 -1.16
CA ALA A 212 -19.48 -3.50 -0.06
C ALA A 212 -20.86 -4.18 -0.03
N GLN A 213 -21.41 -4.50 -1.18
CA GLN A 213 -22.71 -5.15 -1.29
C GLN A 213 -22.64 -6.66 -1.02
N ASN A 214 -21.58 -7.34 -1.43
CA ASN A 214 -21.54 -8.80 -1.49
C ASN A 214 -20.66 -9.44 -0.41
N TYR A 215 -19.73 -8.67 0.20
CA TYR A 215 -18.77 -9.23 1.17
C TYR A 215 -19.44 -9.87 2.38
N GLY A 216 -20.55 -9.33 2.88
CA GLY A 216 -21.26 -9.89 4.03
C GLY A 216 -21.82 -11.30 3.76
N ALA A 217 -22.37 -11.52 2.56
CA ALA A 217 -22.83 -12.85 2.15
C ALA A 217 -21.65 -13.83 1.96
N PHE A 218 -20.59 -13.36 1.27
CA PHE A 218 -19.36 -14.12 1.09
C PHE A 218 -18.75 -14.56 2.43
N ALA A 219 -18.59 -13.64 3.40
CA ALA A 219 -18.04 -13.96 4.71
C ALA A 219 -18.91 -14.93 5.50
N ALA A 220 -20.24 -14.86 5.37
CA ALA A 220 -21.16 -15.81 6.00
C ALA A 220 -21.05 -17.23 5.41
N GLU A 221 -20.71 -17.34 4.14
CA GLU A 221 -20.48 -18.63 3.45
C GLU A 221 -19.04 -19.16 3.68
N ASN A 222 -18.10 -18.29 4.05
CA ASN A 222 -16.67 -18.60 4.27
C ASN A 222 -16.19 -18.12 5.65
N PRO A 223 -16.80 -18.53 6.77
CA PRO A 223 -16.46 -18.01 8.10
C PRO A 223 -15.06 -18.40 8.56
N GLU A 224 -14.51 -19.51 8.09
CA GLU A 224 -13.21 -20.02 8.47
C GLU A 224 -12.07 -19.04 8.12
N GLY A 225 -12.19 -18.31 7.00
CA GLY A 225 -11.20 -17.32 6.59
C GLY A 225 -11.14 -16.12 7.54
N GLN A 226 -12.30 -15.64 8.00
CA GLN A 226 -12.38 -14.54 8.95
C GLN A 226 -11.90 -15.00 10.35
N GLU A 227 -12.33 -16.15 10.82
CA GLU A 227 -11.90 -16.72 12.11
C GLU A 227 -10.38 -16.92 12.14
N ALA A 228 -9.79 -17.43 11.05
CA ALA A 228 -8.35 -17.59 10.94
C ALA A 228 -7.59 -16.24 10.98
N MET A 229 -8.12 -15.18 10.33
CA MET A 229 -7.53 -13.84 10.41
C MET A 229 -7.65 -13.26 11.83
N ASP A 230 -8.77 -13.41 12.50
CA ASP A 230 -9.00 -12.92 13.87
C ASP A 230 -8.06 -13.59 14.90
N GLU A 231 -7.64 -14.84 14.63
CA GLU A 231 -6.63 -15.55 15.43
C GLU A 231 -5.20 -15.01 15.21
N LEU A 232 -4.93 -14.36 14.07
CA LEU A 232 -3.61 -13.89 13.69
C LEU A 232 -3.39 -12.41 14.00
N VAL A 233 -4.41 -11.58 13.82
CA VAL A 233 -4.25 -10.12 13.84
C VAL A 233 -5.48 -9.42 14.35
N SER A 234 -5.27 -8.30 15.05
CA SER A 234 -6.32 -7.36 15.43
C SER A 234 -6.09 -6.03 14.75
N CYS A 235 -7.07 -5.53 14.00
CA CYS A 235 -6.99 -4.27 13.26
C CYS A 235 -8.04 -3.28 13.74
N GLU A 236 -7.65 -2.00 13.81
CA GLU A 236 -8.52 -0.91 14.26
C GLU A 236 -8.30 0.37 13.46
N GLY A 237 -9.16 1.36 13.66
CA GLY A 237 -8.97 2.72 13.16
C GLY A 237 -8.99 2.80 11.64
N THR A 238 -9.92 2.12 10.95
CA THR A 238 -10.00 2.17 9.49
C THR A 238 -10.33 3.58 8.99
N SER A 239 -9.43 4.10 8.15
CA SER A 239 -9.62 5.36 7.43
C SER A 239 -9.68 5.10 5.94
N SER A 240 -10.45 5.92 5.20
CA SER A 240 -10.55 5.80 3.75
C SER A 240 -10.28 7.12 3.03
N PHE A 241 -9.68 7.00 1.86
CA PHE A 241 -9.24 8.11 1.02
C PHE A 241 -9.60 7.85 -0.43
N VAL A 242 -9.65 8.93 -1.20
CA VAL A 242 -9.60 8.88 -2.66
C VAL A 242 -8.13 8.93 -3.07
N PHE A 243 -7.67 7.88 -3.71
CA PHE A 243 -6.33 7.75 -4.26
C PHE A 243 -6.29 8.28 -5.70
N GLU A 244 -5.30 9.08 -6.04
CA GLU A 244 -5.06 9.62 -7.38
C GLU A 244 -3.58 9.52 -7.71
N THR A 245 -3.19 8.69 -8.71
CA THR A 245 -1.81 8.60 -9.18
C THR A 245 -1.42 9.89 -9.89
N MET A 246 -0.31 10.50 -9.48
CA MET A 246 0.25 11.68 -10.13
C MET A 246 1.21 11.30 -11.25
N PHE A 247 2.15 10.42 -10.95
CA PHE A 247 3.09 9.84 -11.92
C PHE A 247 3.62 8.50 -11.43
N ASN A 248 4.21 7.75 -12.35
CA ASN A 248 4.85 6.47 -12.05
C ASN A 248 6.15 6.34 -12.88
N ASN A 249 7.30 6.45 -12.22
CA ASN A 249 8.63 6.28 -12.78
C ASN A 249 9.30 4.99 -12.26
N LEU A 250 8.52 4.06 -11.68
CA LEU A 250 9.07 2.74 -11.34
C LEU A 250 9.51 2.01 -12.60
N PRO A 251 10.54 1.16 -12.51
CA PRO A 251 10.90 0.28 -13.62
C PRO A 251 9.69 -0.56 -14.03
N ASP A 252 9.52 -0.77 -15.34
CA ASP A 252 8.53 -1.73 -15.83
C ASP A 252 8.88 -3.11 -15.24
N THR A 253 8.11 -3.53 -14.24
CA THR A 253 8.17 -4.93 -13.81
C THR A 253 7.49 -5.74 -14.92
N GLU A 254 8.26 -6.34 -15.82
CA GLU A 254 7.75 -7.36 -16.72
C GLU A 254 7.07 -8.44 -15.85
N GLY A 255 5.72 -8.40 -15.84
CA GLY A 255 4.86 -9.10 -14.94
C GLY A 255 4.41 -10.48 -15.32
#